data_833485e13f941119d5e8e7161f21049e
#
_entry.id   833485e13f941119d5e8e7161f21049e
#
_cell.length_a   1.000
_cell.length_b   1.000
_cell.length_c   1.000
_cell.angle_alpha   90.00
_cell.angle_beta   90.00
_cell.angle_gamma   90.00
#
_symmetry.space_group_name_H-M   'P 1'
#
loop_
_entity.id
_entity.type
_entity.pdbx_description
1 polymer ?
#
loop_
_entity_poly.entity_id
_entity_poly.type
_entity_poly.pdbx_seq_one_letter_code
_entity_poly.pdbx_strand_id
1 'polypeptide(L)'
;MRNNQPVSQREYDFPAHETLLSTTDTSSHITYANAAFIRTSGFDPDELMGQPHNLVRHPDMPPEAYADMWRSLKEGQSWTALVKNRRKNGDHYWVRANAAPMRRNGQVTGYLSVRTKPSRPETEAAEALYRRFREGRASGLAFHRGLIVRTGLMRWASALQLLPTAWRVRLPLLLLGTVLMAMLALSGLEGALLAGVAASAAIGLLLCDVFIEAQVTSPLAQILASAQRVASGEAHDDPGLNRC
;
A
#
# COMPACT_ATOMS: atom_id res chain seq x y z
N MET A 1 -9.87 -18.71 -13.03
CA MET A 1 -9.70 -17.23 -13.04
C MET A 1 -10.45 -16.67 -14.23
N ARG A 2 -11.20 -15.52 -14.11
CA ARG A 2 -11.93 -14.95 -15.23
C ARG A 2 -10.95 -14.45 -16.30
N ASN A 3 -11.10 -14.90 -17.54
CA ASN A 3 -10.32 -14.44 -18.70
C ASN A 3 -11.20 -13.48 -19.50
N ASN A 4 -11.01 -12.17 -19.29
CA ASN A 4 -11.77 -11.13 -19.97
C ASN A 4 -11.19 -10.88 -21.36
N GLN A 5 -11.95 -11.14 -22.38
CA GLN A 5 -11.64 -10.90 -23.79
C GLN A 5 -12.69 -9.94 -24.40
N PRO A 6 -12.38 -9.25 -25.51
CA PRO A 6 -11.05 -9.17 -26.16
C PRO A 6 -10.08 -8.26 -25.42
N VAL A 7 -8.78 -8.34 -25.75
CA VAL A 7 -7.74 -7.39 -25.37
C VAL A 7 -7.06 -6.84 -26.62
N SER A 8 -6.88 -5.51 -26.68
CA SER A 8 -6.30 -4.83 -27.85
C SER A 8 -4.82 -4.50 -27.68
N GLN A 9 -4.27 -4.64 -26.46
CA GLN A 9 -2.94 -4.19 -26.06
C GLN A 9 -2.69 -2.67 -26.26
N ARG A 10 -3.73 -1.89 -26.57
CA ARG A 10 -3.67 -0.45 -26.68
C ARG A 10 -3.94 0.19 -25.31
N GLU A 11 -3.05 1.10 -24.90
CA GLU A 11 -3.18 1.82 -23.64
C GLU A 11 -4.16 3.00 -23.81
N TYR A 12 -5.07 3.12 -22.87
CA TYR A 12 -5.89 4.31 -22.67
C TYR A 12 -5.26 5.18 -21.58
N ASP A 13 -4.79 6.34 -21.98
CA ASP A 13 -4.13 7.31 -21.11
C ASP A 13 -5.15 8.28 -20.52
N PHE A 14 -5.57 8.06 -19.26
CA PHE A 14 -6.50 8.95 -18.57
C PHE A 14 -5.76 10.11 -17.87
N PRO A 15 -6.44 11.25 -17.59
CA PRO A 15 -5.82 12.43 -16.98
C PRO A 15 -5.20 12.14 -15.61
N ALA A 16 -3.99 12.67 -15.34
CA ALA A 16 -3.24 12.39 -14.11
C ALA A 16 -3.91 12.96 -12.83
N HIS A 17 -4.75 13.99 -12.97
CA HIS A 17 -5.50 14.59 -11.87
C HIS A 17 -6.77 13.81 -11.50
N GLU A 18 -7.19 12.85 -12.33
CA GLU A 18 -8.37 12.05 -12.05
C GLU A 18 -8.06 10.94 -11.04
N THR A 19 -8.94 10.82 -10.06
CA THR A 19 -8.95 9.71 -9.10
C THR A 19 -10.13 8.80 -9.41
N LEU A 20 -9.83 7.52 -9.66
CA LEU A 20 -10.84 6.51 -9.95
C LEU A 20 -11.24 5.82 -8.64
N LEU A 21 -12.51 5.88 -8.28
CA LEU A 21 -13.01 5.34 -7.02
C LEU A 21 -14.12 4.34 -7.28
N SER A 22 -14.07 3.20 -6.58
CA SER A 22 -15.15 2.23 -6.52
C SER A 22 -15.24 1.57 -5.15
N THR A 23 -16.44 1.17 -4.75
CA THR A 23 -16.66 0.30 -3.61
C THR A 23 -17.30 -1.01 -4.05
N THR A 24 -17.12 -2.03 -3.23
CA THR A 24 -17.76 -3.34 -3.41
C THR A 24 -18.34 -3.83 -2.09
N ASP A 25 -19.26 -4.76 -2.17
CA ASP A 25 -19.67 -5.58 -1.03
C ASP A 25 -18.53 -6.57 -0.62
N THR A 26 -18.79 -7.39 0.38
CA THR A 26 -17.86 -8.42 0.85
C THR A 26 -17.65 -9.56 -0.15
N SER A 27 -18.56 -9.73 -1.10
CA SER A 27 -18.50 -10.69 -2.21
C SER A 27 -17.84 -10.11 -3.46
N SER A 28 -17.32 -8.87 -3.38
CA SER A 28 -16.66 -8.12 -4.45
C SER A 28 -17.57 -7.68 -5.60
N HIS A 29 -18.88 -7.55 -5.39
CA HIS A 29 -19.76 -6.90 -6.35
C HIS A 29 -19.72 -5.38 -6.18
N ILE A 30 -19.67 -4.65 -7.29
CA ILE A 30 -19.55 -3.20 -7.31
C ILE A 30 -20.81 -2.57 -6.75
N THR A 31 -20.68 -1.80 -5.67
CA THR A 31 -21.79 -1.06 -5.03
C THR A 31 -21.75 0.43 -5.34
N TYR A 32 -20.60 0.95 -5.75
CA TYR A 32 -20.43 2.33 -6.17
C TYR A 32 -19.25 2.47 -7.14
N ALA A 33 -19.37 3.40 -8.08
CA ALA A 33 -18.29 3.81 -8.99
C ALA A 33 -18.44 5.32 -9.27
N ASN A 34 -17.35 6.08 -9.15
CA ASN A 34 -17.39 7.50 -9.50
C ASN A 34 -17.34 7.70 -11.04
N ALA A 35 -17.72 8.90 -11.47
CA ALA A 35 -17.78 9.24 -12.90
C ALA A 35 -16.44 9.02 -13.63
N ALA A 36 -15.30 9.27 -12.97
CA ALA A 36 -13.97 9.04 -13.54
C ALA A 36 -13.72 7.54 -13.79
N PHE A 37 -14.09 6.67 -12.84
CA PHE A 37 -13.95 5.22 -13.02
C PHE A 37 -14.86 4.70 -14.14
N ILE A 38 -16.11 5.15 -14.21
CA ILE A 38 -17.06 4.81 -15.27
C ILE A 38 -16.46 5.18 -16.64
N ARG A 39 -16.07 6.44 -16.84
CA ARG A 39 -15.47 6.92 -18.11
C ARG A 39 -14.22 6.13 -18.48
N THR A 40 -13.33 5.93 -17.50
CA THR A 40 -12.05 5.25 -17.76
C THR A 40 -12.24 3.77 -18.04
N SER A 41 -13.17 3.10 -17.38
CA SER A 41 -13.47 1.68 -17.64
C SER A 41 -14.17 1.45 -18.98
N GLY A 42 -14.92 2.47 -19.46
CA GLY A 42 -15.70 2.41 -20.70
C GLY A 42 -16.95 1.54 -20.62
N PHE A 43 -17.35 1.15 -19.41
CA PHE A 43 -18.64 0.49 -19.14
C PHE A 43 -19.67 1.52 -18.75
N ASP A 44 -20.93 1.26 -19.06
CA ASP A 44 -22.04 2.05 -18.57
C ASP A 44 -22.31 1.78 -17.09
N PRO A 45 -22.90 2.72 -16.32
CA PRO A 45 -23.21 2.51 -14.91
C PRO A 45 -23.96 1.21 -14.63
N ASP A 46 -24.98 0.92 -15.43
CA ASP A 46 -25.83 -0.28 -15.27
C ASP A 46 -25.08 -1.58 -15.57
N GLU A 47 -24.02 -1.52 -16.36
CA GLU A 47 -23.14 -2.65 -16.65
C GLU A 47 -22.09 -2.89 -15.54
N LEU A 48 -21.86 -1.89 -14.67
CA LEU A 48 -20.91 -1.98 -13.57
C LEU A 48 -21.57 -2.36 -12.24
N MET A 49 -22.72 -1.72 -11.94
CA MET A 49 -23.38 -1.91 -10.64
C MET A 49 -23.85 -3.36 -10.46
N GLY A 50 -23.56 -3.91 -9.28
CA GLY A 50 -23.88 -5.30 -8.95
C GLY A 50 -23.02 -6.35 -9.68
N GLN A 51 -22.10 -5.94 -10.55
CA GLN A 51 -21.20 -6.90 -11.23
C GLN A 51 -19.95 -7.17 -10.39
N PRO A 52 -19.39 -8.38 -10.48
CA PRO A 52 -18.12 -8.68 -9.84
C PRO A 52 -17.01 -7.74 -10.35
N HIS A 53 -16.25 -7.14 -9.44
CA HIS A 53 -15.20 -6.16 -9.77
C HIS A 53 -14.11 -6.72 -10.73
N ASN A 54 -13.97 -8.05 -10.83
CA ASN A 54 -13.06 -8.67 -11.78
C ASN A 54 -13.47 -8.48 -13.26
N LEU A 55 -14.59 -7.79 -13.54
CA LEU A 55 -15.01 -7.38 -14.88
C LEU A 55 -13.95 -6.51 -15.57
N VAL A 56 -13.31 -5.61 -14.83
CA VAL A 56 -12.25 -4.71 -15.33
C VAL A 56 -10.86 -5.32 -15.25
N ARG A 57 -10.71 -6.58 -14.88
CA ARG A 57 -9.41 -7.21 -14.75
C ARG A 57 -8.79 -7.49 -16.12
N HIS A 58 -7.54 -7.06 -16.32
CA HIS A 58 -6.76 -7.44 -17.50
C HIS A 58 -6.16 -8.85 -17.33
N PRO A 59 -6.19 -9.73 -18.35
CA PRO A 59 -5.62 -11.10 -18.24
C PRO A 59 -4.10 -11.12 -18.02
N ASP A 60 -3.37 -10.06 -18.41
CA ASP A 60 -1.93 -9.95 -18.17
C ASP A 60 -1.55 -9.79 -16.69
N MET A 61 -2.51 -9.52 -15.80
CA MET A 61 -2.22 -9.43 -14.36
C MET A 61 -1.94 -10.80 -13.77
N PRO A 62 -0.80 -10.97 -13.06
CA PRO A 62 -0.47 -12.26 -12.45
C PRO A 62 -1.50 -12.64 -11.38
N PRO A 63 -1.91 -13.92 -11.32
CA PRO A 63 -2.82 -14.43 -10.29
C PRO A 63 -2.35 -14.17 -8.87
N GLU A 64 -1.05 -14.23 -8.65
CA GLU A 64 -0.38 -14.05 -7.37
C GLU A 64 -0.64 -12.66 -6.78
N ALA A 65 -0.72 -11.62 -7.62
CA ALA A 65 -1.05 -10.27 -7.19
C ALA A 65 -2.43 -10.17 -6.55
N TYR A 66 -3.42 -10.83 -7.16
CA TYR A 66 -4.79 -10.86 -6.60
C TYR A 66 -4.92 -11.80 -5.40
N ALA A 67 -4.18 -12.91 -5.37
CA ALA A 67 -4.15 -13.78 -4.21
C ALA A 67 -3.59 -13.03 -2.98
N ASP A 68 -2.54 -12.23 -3.18
CA ASP A 68 -1.98 -11.37 -2.14
C ASP A 68 -2.95 -10.26 -1.73
N MET A 69 -3.61 -9.60 -2.68
CA MET A 69 -4.63 -8.59 -2.41
C MET A 69 -5.73 -9.14 -1.50
N TRP A 70 -6.33 -10.25 -1.87
CA TRP A 70 -7.43 -10.83 -1.10
C TRP A 70 -7.00 -11.31 0.27
N ARG A 71 -5.79 -11.87 0.41
CA ARG A 71 -5.22 -12.23 1.71
C ARG A 71 -5.10 -10.98 2.59
N SER A 72 -4.50 -9.90 2.09
CA SER A 72 -4.33 -8.65 2.83
C SER A 72 -5.67 -8.06 3.27
N LEU A 73 -6.64 -7.97 2.37
CA LEU A 73 -7.97 -7.41 2.66
C LEU A 73 -8.75 -8.25 3.70
N LYS A 74 -8.67 -9.59 3.63
CA LYS A 74 -9.29 -10.48 4.61
C LYS A 74 -8.64 -10.39 5.99
N GLU A 75 -7.34 -10.12 6.04
CA GLU A 75 -6.60 -9.83 7.28
C GLU A 75 -6.90 -8.42 7.82
N GLY A 76 -7.76 -7.66 7.15
CA GLY A 76 -8.11 -6.31 7.57
C GLY A 76 -7.06 -5.26 7.23
N GLN A 77 -6.10 -5.60 6.36
CA GLN A 77 -5.00 -4.74 5.94
C GLN A 77 -5.30 -4.10 4.59
N SER A 78 -4.75 -2.90 4.37
CA SER A 78 -4.75 -2.28 3.05
C SER A 78 -3.72 -2.94 2.12
N TRP A 79 -3.98 -2.82 0.81
CA TRP A 79 -3.12 -3.35 -0.24
C TRP A 79 -2.88 -2.28 -1.30
N THR A 80 -1.64 -2.11 -1.73
CA THR A 80 -1.27 -1.12 -2.75
C THR A 80 -0.33 -1.74 -3.78
N ALA A 81 -0.74 -1.73 -5.05
CA ALA A 81 0.12 -2.16 -6.16
C ALA A 81 -0.26 -1.47 -7.48
N LEU A 82 0.59 -1.63 -8.49
CA LEU A 82 0.25 -1.28 -9.85
C LEU A 82 -0.66 -2.35 -10.46
N VAL A 83 -1.73 -1.92 -11.10
CA VAL A 83 -2.72 -2.82 -11.68
C VAL A 83 -2.99 -2.40 -13.12
N LYS A 84 -2.89 -3.38 -14.02
CA LYS A 84 -3.35 -3.25 -15.40
C LYS A 84 -4.82 -3.64 -15.44
N ASN A 85 -5.68 -2.69 -15.79
CA ASN A 85 -7.11 -2.92 -15.96
C ASN A 85 -7.48 -2.98 -17.45
N ARG A 86 -8.59 -3.65 -17.76
CA ARG A 86 -9.16 -3.75 -19.09
C ARG A 86 -10.40 -2.86 -19.19
N ARG A 87 -10.51 -2.13 -20.29
CA ARG A 87 -11.71 -1.39 -20.70
C ARG A 87 -12.72 -2.32 -21.40
N LYS A 88 -13.96 -1.87 -21.50
CA LYS A 88 -15.04 -2.58 -22.22
C LYS A 88 -14.64 -2.95 -23.65
N ASN A 89 -13.97 -2.05 -24.37
CA ASN A 89 -13.53 -2.25 -25.75
C ASN A 89 -12.24 -3.09 -25.90
N GLY A 90 -11.65 -3.55 -24.80
CA GLY A 90 -10.43 -4.34 -24.81
C GLY A 90 -9.13 -3.56 -24.61
N ASP A 91 -9.15 -2.24 -24.66
CA ASP A 91 -8.00 -1.41 -24.30
C ASP A 91 -7.64 -1.60 -22.83
N HIS A 92 -6.44 -1.19 -22.43
CA HIS A 92 -6.03 -1.28 -21.04
C HIS A 92 -5.65 0.10 -20.49
N TYR A 93 -5.66 0.21 -19.16
CA TYR A 93 -5.14 1.37 -18.44
C TYR A 93 -4.43 0.92 -17.17
N TRP A 94 -3.35 1.64 -16.83
CA TRP A 94 -2.58 1.37 -15.64
C TRP A 94 -3.02 2.27 -14.50
N VAL A 95 -3.13 1.69 -13.33
CA VAL A 95 -3.46 2.41 -12.09
C VAL A 95 -2.54 1.98 -10.94
N ARG A 96 -2.24 2.92 -10.05
CA ARG A 96 -1.81 2.61 -8.70
C ARG A 96 -3.07 2.40 -7.88
N ALA A 97 -3.40 1.15 -7.60
CA ALA A 97 -4.58 0.79 -6.83
C ALA A 97 -4.26 0.72 -5.34
N ASN A 98 -5.05 1.44 -4.54
CA ASN A 98 -5.06 1.34 -3.09
C ASN A 98 -6.40 0.72 -2.71
N ALA A 99 -6.39 -0.51 -2.20
CA ALA A 99 -7.58 -1.21 -1.74
C ALA A 99 -7.56 -1.35 -0.23
N ALA A 100 -8.69 -1.11 0.42
CA ALA A 100 -8.83 -1.21 1.87
C ALA A 100 -10.20 -1.78 2.24
N PRO A 101 -10.32 -2.55 3.36
CA PRO A 101 -11.60 -2.98 3.86
C PRO A 101 -12.36 -1.78 4.45
N MET A 102 -13.63 -1.66 4.10
CA MET A 102 -14.58 -0.76 4.77
C MET A 102 -15.15 -1.47 5.99
N ARG A 103 -15.21 -0.75 7.12
CA ARG A 103 -15.73 -1.30 8.37
C ARG A 103 -16.89 -0.44 8.87
N ARG A 104 -17.88 -1.11 9.44
CA ARG A 104 -18.98 -0.48 10.18
C ARG A 104 -19.20 -1.26 11.44
N ASN A 105 -19.17 -0.61 12.61
CA ASN A 105 -19.28 -1.26 13.91
C ASN A 105 -18.26 -2.41 14.09
N GLY A 106 -17.01 -2.21 13.62
CA GLY A 106 -15.93 -3.21 13.69
C GLY A 106 -15.99 -4.34 12.66
N GLN A 107 -17.10 -4.52 11.96
CA GLN A 107 -17.28 -5.55 10.93
C GLN A 107 -16.94 -5.04 9.54
N VAL A 108 -16.31 -5.89 8.71
CA VAL A 108 -16.06 -5.57 7.30
C VAL A 108 -17.38 -5.63 6.53
N THR A 109 -17.77 -4.52 5.93
CA THR A 109 -18.99 -4.38 5.13
C THR A 109 -18.74 -4.37 3.63
N GLY A 110 -17.49 -4.28 3.21
CA GLY A 110 -17.10 -4.23 1.82
C GLY A 110 -15.66 -3.76 1.65
N TYR A 111 -15.31 -3.36 0.43
CA TYR A 111 -13.97 -2.89 0.10
C TYR A 111 -14.03 -1.61 -0.71
N LEU A 112 -13.18 -0.64 -0.34
CA LEU A 112 -12.94 0.59 -1.08
C LEU A 112 -11.68 0.42 -1.93
N SER A 113 -11.71 0.91 -3.16
CA SER A 113 -10.52 1.03 -3.98
C SER A 113 -10.41 2.43 -4.58
N VAL A 114 -9.31 3.09 -4.24
CA VAL A 114 -8.92 4.41 -4.76
C VAL A 114 -7.73 4.20 -5.70
N ARG A 115 -7.81 4.76 -6.90
CA ARG A 115 -6.82 4.53 -7.95
C ARG A 115 -6.37 5.85 -8.54
N THR A 116 -5.06 6.00 -8.67
CA THR A 116 -4.41 7.15 -9.31
C THR A 116 -3.58 6.69 -10.49
N LYS A 117 -3.25 7.61 -11.39
CA LYS A 117 -2.38 7.32 -12.54
C LYS A 117 -0.94 7.15 -12.07
N PRO A 118 -0.28 6.02 -12.36
CA PRO A 118 1.15 5.86 -12.11
C PRO A 118 1.99 6.60 -13.16
N SER A 119 3.26 6.81 -12.86
CA SER A 119 4.22 7.34 -13.84
C SER A 119 4.59 6.29 -14.90
N ARG A 120 5.10 6.74 -16.03
CA ARG A 120 5.50 5.86 -17.12
C ARG A 120 6.62 4.87 -16.73
N PRO A 121 7.69 5.28 -16.04
CA PRO A 121 8.71 4.33 -15.60
C PRO A 121 8.17 3.23 -14.67
N GLU A 122 7.21 3.57 -13.82
CA GLU A 122 6.57 2.59 -12.93
C GLU A 122 5.75 1.54 -13.70
N THR A 123 4.99 1.97 -14.70
CA THR A 123 4.20 1.04 -15.53
C THR A 123 5.10 0.11 -16.33
N GLU A 124 6.19 0.60 -16.90
CA GLU A 124 7.16 -0.19 -17.66
C GLU A 124 7.85 -1.24 -16.76
N ALA A 125 8.27 -0.84 -15.56
CA ALA A 125 8.86 -1.74 -14.58
C ALA A 125 7.86 -2.83 -14.12
N ALA A 126 6.60 -2.44 -13.89
CA ALA A 126 5.55 -3.38 -13.50
C ALA A 126 5.22 -4.37 -14.64
N GLU A 127 5.10 -3.89 -15.89
CA GLU A 127 4.84 -4.77 -17.04
C GLU A 127 5.95 -5.81 -17.21
N ALA A 128 7.22 -5.38 -17.14
CA ALA A 128 8.36 -6.29 -17.23
C ALA A 128 8.36 -7.34 -16.11
N LEU A 129 8.05 -6.90 -14.87
CA LEU A 129 7.97 -7.77 -13.72
C LEU A 129 6.80 -8.77 -13.83
N TYR A 130 5.61 -8.31 -14.17
CA TYR A 130 4.40 -9.13 -14.28
C TYR A 130 4.52 -10.16 -15.42
N ARG A 131 5.23 -9.81 -16.49
CA ARG A 131 5.60 -10.76 -17.54
C ARG A 131 6.44 -11.90 -16.99
N ARG A 132 7.43 -11.61 -16.15
CA ARG A 132 8.25 -12.67 -15.51
C ARG A 132 7.40 -13.61 -14.65
N PHE A 133 6.39 -13.10 -13.93
CA PHE A 133 5.46 -13.94 -13.17
C PHE A 133 4.64 -14.84 -14.11
N ARG A 134 4.06 -14.29 -15.19
CA ARG A 134 3.28 -15.07 -16.18
C ARG A 134 4.10 -16.17 -16.85
N GLU A 135 5.37 -15.92 -17.10
CA GLU A 135 6.29 -16.85 -17.75
C GLU A 135 6.98 -17.83 -16.78
N GLY A 136 6.60 -17.81 -15.49
CA GLY A 136 7.22 -18.66 -14.47
C GLY A 136 8.67 -18.30 -14.14
N ARG A 137 9.16 -17.14 -14.60
CA ARG A 137 10.55 -16.66 -14.42
C ARG A 137 10.73 -15.74 -13.21
N ALA A 138 9.76 -15.70 -12.28
CA ALA A 138 9.81 -14.91 -11.07
C ALA A 138 10.22 -15.73 -9.83
N SER A 139 10.99 -16.82 -10.03
CA SER A 139 11.49 -17.64 -8.92
C SER A 139 12.22 -16.77 -7.89
N GLY A 140 11.95 -16.98 -6.61
CA GLY A 140 12.51 -16.19 -5.53
C GLY A 140 11.83 -14.83 -5.28
N LEU A 141 10.73 -14.52 -5.98
CA LEU A 141 9.91 -13.33 -5.76
C LEU A 141 8.49 -13.72 -5.37
N ALA A 142 7.86 -12.92 -4.51
CA ALA A 142 6.45 -13.07 -4.14
C ALA A 142 5.82 -11.70 -3.90
N PHE A 143 4.47 -11.66 -3.95
CA PHE A 143 3.72 -10.50 -3.50
C PHE A 143 3.48 -10.58 -1.98
N HIS A 144 3.63 -9.45 -1.31
CA HIS A 144 3.28 -9.27 0.10
C HIS A 144 2.74 -7.87 0.34
N ARG A 145 1.44 -7.75 0.59
CA ARG A 145 0.70 -6.47 0.72
C ARG A 145 0.93 -5.52 -0.46
N GLY A 146 1.02 -6.09 -1.66
CA GLY A 146 1.30 -5.37 -2.90
C GLY A 146 2.76 -5.09 -3.19
N LEU A 147 3.66 -5.27 -2.23
CA LEU A 147 5.11 -5.16 -2.43
C LEU A 147 5.67 -6.44 -3.05
N ILE A 148 6.73 -6.29 -3.83
CA ILE A 148 7.51 -7.43 -4.31
C ILE A 148 8.62 -7.71 -3.32
N VAL A 149 8.59 -8.90 -2.74
CA VAL A 149 9.56 -9.36 -1.73
C VAL A 149 10.35 -10.55 -2.23
N ARG A 150 11.60 -10.66 -1.78
CA ARG A 150 12.41 -11.85 -2.02
C ARG A 150 11.99 -12.98 -1.10
N THR A 151 12.03 -14.22 -1.62
CA THR A 151 11.73 -15.44 -0.87
C THR A 151 12.98 -16.30 -0.70
N GLY A 152 12.89 -17.40 0.05
CA GLY A 152 14.02 -18.30 0.29
C GLY A 152 15.15 -17.66 1.10
N LEU A 153 16.38 -18.01 0.79
CA LEU A 153 17.58 -17.54 1.49
C LEU A 153 17.78 -16.01 1.42
N MET A 154 17.25 -15.36 0.38
CA MET A 154 17.37 -13.90 0.18
C MET A 154 16.24 -13.11 0.86
N ARG A 155 15.38 -13.75 1.65
CA ARG A 155 14.25 -13.11 2.34
C ARG A 155 14.66 -11.91 3.21
N TRP A 156 15.82 -11.98 3.83
CA TRP A 156 16.37 -10.91 4.66
C TRP A 156 16.57 -9.58 3.88
N ALA A 157 16.85 -9.64 2.58
CA ALA A 157 17.04 -8.44 1.75
C ALA A 157 15.73 -7.62 1.57
N SER A 158 14.58 -8.21 1.84
CA SER A 158 13.29 -7.51 1.85
C SER A 158 12.82 -7.15 3.27
N ALA A 159 13.57 -7.51 4.32
CA ALA A 159 13.16 -7.27 5.70
C ALA A 159 12.92 -5.78 5.99
N LEU A 160 13.81 -4.90 5.49
CA LEU A 160 13.66 -3.45 5.65
C LEU A 160 12.37 -2.89 5.00
N GLN A 161 11.91 -3.50 3.88
CA GLN A 161 10.68 -3.09 3.21
C GLN A 161 9.42 -3.49 4.01
N LEU A 162 9.53 -4.53 4.82
CA LEU A 162 8.43 -5.09 5.61
C LEU A 162 8.33 -4.48 7.01
N LEU A 163 9.39 -3.79 7.46
CA LEU A 163 9.40 -3.16 8.77
C LEU A 163 8.37 -2.02 8.85
N PRO A 164 7.64 -1.89 9.96
CA PRO A 164 6.85 -0.71 10.27
C PRO A 164 7.70 0.56 10.16
N THR A 165 7.08 1.67 9.75
CA THR A 165 7.78 2.96 9.54
C THR A 165 8.59 3.38 10.77
N ALA A 166 8.05 3.17 11.97
CA ALA A 166 8.74 3.44 13.23
C ALA A 166 10.09 2.71 13.33
N TRP A 167 10.13 1.43 12.98
CA TRP A 167 11.38 0.64 13.04
C TRP A 167 12.39 1.00 11.94
N ARG A 168 11.93 1.47 10.77
CA ARG A 168 12.84 1.96 9.71
C ARG A 168 13.64 3.19 10.16
N VAL A 169 13.07 4.00 11.06
CA VAL A 169 13.75 5.16 11.65
C VAL A 169 14.58 4.75 12.86
N ARG A 170 14.08 3.87 13.71
CA ARG A 170 14.75 3.44 14.95
C ARG A 170 16.04 2.63 14.70
N LEU A 171 16.03 1.75 13.69
CA LEU A 171 17.20 0.92 13.43
C LEU A 171 18.48 1.71 13.10
N PRO A 172 18.47 2.73 12.22
CA PRO A 172 19.64 3.59 12.00
C PRO A 172 20.10 4.33 13.26
N LEU A 173 19.15 4.79 14.10
CA LEU A 173 19.46 5.46 15.36
C LEU A 173 20.13 4.51 16.36
N LEU A 174 19.63 3.30 16.50
CA LEU A 174 20.22 2.28 17.35
C LEU A 174 21.63 1.88 16.85
N LEU A 175 21.81 1.73 15.54
CA LEU A 175 23.12 1.46 14.95
C LEU A 175 24.08 2.60 15.22
N LEU A 176 23.66 3.86 15.01
CA LEU A 176 24.49 5.03 15.32
C LEU A 176 24.87 5.07 16.81
N GLY A 177 23.91 4.77 17.70
CA GLY A 177 24.17 4.67 19.14
C GLY A 177 25.18 3.60 19.51
N THR A 178 25.06 2.40 18.91
CA THR A 178 26.02 1.32 19.17
C THR A 178 27.43 1.65 18.67
N VAL A 179 27.54 2.27 17.49
CA VAL A 179 28.82 2.73 16.95
C VAL A 179 29.45 3.81 17.86
N LEU A 180 28.64 4.79 18.29
CA LEU A 180 29.08 5.84 19.18
C LEU A 180 29.59 5.28 20.52
N MET A 181 28.86 4.32 21.11
CA MET A 181 29.28 3.65 22.34
C MET A 181 30.56 2.84 22.17
N ALA A 182 30.71 2.15 21.03
CA ALA A 182 31.93 1.43 20.72
C ALA A 182 33.14 2.38 20.58
N MET A 183 32.97 3.50 19.86
CA MET A 183 34.02 4.53 19.75
C MET A 183 34.38 5.13 21.12
N LEU A 184 33.40 5.34 21.98
CA LEU A 184 33.61 5.84 23.33
C LEU A 184 34.42 4.85 24.17
N ALA A 185 34.11 3.56 24.10
CA ALA A 185 34.84 2.51 24.79
C ALA A 185 36.32 2.39 24.33
N LEU A 186 36.58 2.70 23.06
CA LEU A 186 37.92 2.70 22.46
C LEU A 186 38.70 4.02 22.67
N SER A 187 38.04 5.07 23.16
CA SER A 187 38.65 6.40 23.28
C SER A 187 39.66 6.56 24.42
N GLY A 188 39.78 5.57 25.29
CA GLY A 188 40.65 5.65 26.48
C GLY A 188 40.09 6.54 27.60
N LEU A 189 38.85 7.00 27.50
CA LEU A 189 38.18 7.71 28.58
C LEU A 189 37.82 6.73 29.69
N GLU A 190 38.04 7.11 30.95
CA GLU A 190 37.82 6.26 32.12
C GLU A 190 36.93 6.95 33.17
N GLY A 191 36.37 6.13 34.06
CA GLY A 191 35.65 6.60 35.24
C GLY A 191 34.43 7.45 34.96
N ALA A 192 34.24 8.50 35.74
CA ALA A 192 33.07 9.36 35.72
C ALA A 192 32.88 10.09 34.37
N LEU A 193 33.96 10.42 33.66
CA LEU A 193 33.88 11.10 32.37
C LEU A 193 33.28 10.20 31.29
N LEU A 194 33.75 8.92 31.22
CA LEU A 194 33.18 7.93 30.30
C LEU A 194 31.68 7.73 30.60
N ALA A 195 31.32 7.53 31.87
CA ALA A 195 29.92 7.34 32.28
C ALA A 195 29.04 8.55 31.93
N GLY A 196 29.56 9.75 32.15
CA GLY A 196 28.81 11.02 31.83
C GLY A 196 28.56 11.19 30.34
N VAL A 197 29.57 10.95 29.49
CA VAL A 197 29.44 11.04 28.02
C VAL A 197 28.51 9.94 27.49
N ALA A 198 28.66 8.71 28.00
CA ALA A 198 27.78 7.59 27.62
C ALA A 198 26.33 7.85 28.01
N ALA A 199 26.08 8.34 29.22
CA ALA A 199 24.73 8.68 29.68
C ALA A 199 24.11 9.81 28.84
N SER A 200 24.85 10.88 28.53
CA SER A 200 24.33 11.98 27.72
C SER A 200 24.03 11.54 26.27
N ALA A 201 24.85 10.67 25.68
CA ALA A 201 24.59 10.09 24.36
C ALA A 201 23.32 9.21 24.37
N ALA A 202 23.16 8.37 25.38
CA ALA A 202 21.95 7.54 25.53
C ALA A 202 20.67 8.36 25.71
N ILE A 203 20.73 9.41 26.53
CA ILE A 203 19.62 10.35 26.73
C ILE A 203 19.30 11.07 25.42
N GLY A 204 20.29 11.54 24.67
CA GLY A 204 20.10 12.22 23.39
C GLY A 204 19.42 11.31 22.35
N LEU A 205 19.81 10.05 22.27
CA LEU A 205 19.16 9.06 21.39
C LEU A 205 17.71 8.77 21.79
N LEU A 206 17.44 8.65 23.09
CA LEU A 206 16.09 8.44 23.61
C LEU A 206 15.20 9.64 23.31
N LEU A 207 15.68 10.86 23.52
CA LEU A 207 14.94 12.09 23.20
C LEU A 207 14.66 12.21 21.69
N CYS A 208 15.62 11.81 20.86
CA CYS A 208 15.44 11.78 19.41
C CYS A 208 14.35 10.78 19.00
N ASP A 209 14.35 9.56 19.58
CA ASP A 209 13.31 8.57 19.31
C ASP A 209 11.92 9.05 19.74
N VAL A 210 11.78 9.61 20.94
CA VAL A 210 10.53 10.19 21.45
C VAL A 210 10.06 11.35 20.57
N PHE A 211 10.97 12.23 20.15
CA PHE A 211 10.64 13.34 19.25
C PHE A 211 10.11 12.86 17.90
N ILE A 212 10.79 11.89 17.28
CA ILE A 212 10.37 11.32 15.99
C ILE A 212 9.01 10.63 16.13
N GLU A 213 8.79 9.86 17.19
CA GLU A 213 7.50 9.22 17.46
C GLU A 213 6.37 10.26 17.59
N ALA A 214 6.60 11.31 18.38
CA ALA A 214 5.59 12.34 18.64
C ALA A 214 5.30 13.24 17.44
N GLN A 215 6.33 13.64 16.69
CA GLN A 215 6.20 14.66 15.63
C GLN A 215 6.00 14.06 14.22
N VAL A 216 6.38 12.82 14.01
CA VAL A 216 6.35 12.22 12.67
C VAL A 216 5.49 10.96 12.64
N THR A 217 5.83 9.96 13.46
CA THR A 217 5.21 8.63 13.34
C THR A 217 3.75 8.63 13.79
N SER A 218 3.46 9.20 14.95
CA SER A 218 2.11 9.24 15.53
C SER A 218 1.15 10.14 14.73
N PRO A 219 1.49 11.37 14.35
CA PRO A 219 0.62 12.20 13.50
C PRO A 219 0.35 11.60 12.14
N LEU A 220 1.37 10.98 11.51
CA LEU A 220 1.20 10.31 10.22
C LEU A 220 0.21 9.13 10.32
N ALA A 221 0.33 8.33 11.37
CA ALA A 221 -0.58 7.22 11.65
C ALA A 221 -2.02 7.70 11.89
N GLN A 222 -2.19 8.82 12.62
CA GLN A 222 -3.51 9.43 12.88
C GLN A 222 -4.14 9.99 11.60
N ILE A 223 -3.37 10.68 10.76
CA ILE A 223 -3.84 11.18 9.46
C ILE A 223 -4.27 10.03 8.57
N LEU A 224 -3.47 8.97 8.50
CA LEU A 224 -3.81 7.78 7.73
C LEU A 224 -5.08 7.10 8.23
N ALA A 225 -5.22 6.95 9.56
CA ALA A 225 -6.40 6.37 10.17
C ALA A 225 -7.66 7.24 9.97
N SER A 226 -7.53 8.56 10.06
CA SER A 226 -8.65 9.49 9.80
C SER A 226 -9.05 9.49 8.32
N ALA A 227 -8.09 9.50 7.40
CA ALA A 227 -8.36 9.38 5.97
C ALA A 227 -9.06 8.05 5.62
N GLN A 228 -8.67 6.95 6.26
CA GLN A 228 -9.35 5.66 6.11
C GLN A 228 -10.78 5.68 6.65
N ARG A 229 -11.03 6.31 7.80
CA ARG A 229 -12.38 6.48 8.39
C ARG A 229 -13.29 7.32 7.49
N VAL A 230 -12.79 8.44 6.97
CA VAL A 230 -13.55 9.28 6.01
C VAL A 230 -13.85 8.49 4.74
N ALA A 231 -12.87 7.77 4.20
CA ALA A 231 -13.04 6.95 3.01
C ALA A 231 -13.99 5.75 3.22
N SER A 232 -14.07 5.21 4.45
CA SER A 232 -14.97 4.12 4.80
C SER A 232 -16.43 4.56 5.10
N GLY A 233 -16.68 5.88 5.15
CA GLY A 233 -18.00 6.43 5.48
C GLY A 233 -18.33 6.48 6.98
N GLU A 234 -17.39 6.10 7.85
CA GLU A 234 -17.58 6.15 9.32
C GLU A 234 -17.60 7.59 9.88
N ALA A 235 -17.19 8.59 9.07
CA ALA A 235 -17.17 10.00 9.49
C ALA A 235 -18.56 10.63 9.66
N HIS A 236 -19.64 9.94 9.29
CA HIS A 236 -21.02 10.46 9.42
C HIS A 236 -21.66 10.21 10.79
N ASP A 237 -21.05 9.36 11.62
CA ASP A 237 -21.60 8.97 12.93
C ASP A 237 -20.83 9.60 14.12
N ASP A 238 -19.91 10.55 13.88
CA ASP A 238 -19.21 11.25 14.96
C ASP A 238 -20.05 12.45 15.47
N PRO A 239 -20.66 12.37 16.67
CA PRO A 239 -21.49 13.45 17.22
C PRO A 239 -20.70 14.72 17.56
N GLY A 240 -19.36 14.70 17.41
CA GLY A 240 -18.46 15.83 17.65
C GLY A 240 -18.39 16.84 16.50
N LEU A 241 -18.72 16.47 15.27
CA LEU A 241 -18.65 17.37 14.10
C LEU A 241 -19.89 18.25 13.89
N ASN A 242 -20.94 18.05 14.66
CA ASN A 242 -22.19 18.86 14.60
C ASN A 242 -22.21 20.04 15.59
N ARG A 243 -21.07 20.45 16.13
CA ARG A 243 -20.93 21.62 16.99
C ARG A 243 -19.93 22.62 16.40
N CYS A 244 -20.30 23.23 15.30
CA CYS A 244 -19.78 24.53 14.84
C CYS A 244 -20.90 25.30 14.16
#